data_f955165eb8e7ea231681030a3cf46273
#
_entry.id   f955165eb8e7ea231681030a3cf46273
#
_cell.length_a   1.000
_cell.length_b   1.000
_cell.length_c   1.000
_cell.angle_alpha   90.00
_cell.angle_beta   90.00
_cell.angle_gamma   90.00
#
_symmetry.space_group_name_H-M   'P 1'
#
loop_
_entity.id
_entity.type
_entity.pdbx_description
1 polymer ?
#
loop_
_entity_poly.entity_id
_entity_poly.type
_entity_poly.pdbx_seq_one_letter_code
_entity_poly.pdbx_strand_id
1 'polypeptide(L)'
;MRGVYLATAAMFLAASTLCSASSSYVVPTTTLSAQTSNNTSAANSFSSQSNGNRGAASVSKVDVHSLLYSGATTKVYAHLLLWFGPSNHMNVGYSSTDAAQIKSQIDDMVSRGIDGVIIDWYGSNNGIDQGTKLVMAEAENHPGFTFAIMIDKGTIEWDSCSGCTPQQAFINQLQYIENTYFSSPAYMTRQGQPVITNFNIDLSYSIDWNAANAALSTHPVFLFQNNDGFSHTLSDGSYAWVMPTTTDYGKSYLSSFYNTGMSFPTEQVVGATYKGFNDSLASWGSNRAMSQQCGQTWLQTFSDINGLYNSGKQLTDLQLVTWNDYEEGTEIESGIDNCLTLAPSVSGNALQWSISGDESTVDHYTVYISSDGANLMSLTDLTPGLRSLNLCGFPIPNGTYKLFVQAVGKPTLANQISGAISYNSACNTAPPTPPATPPTVAFGASPSAVTFPAGQSGRFTVTAKPQSGAFNNAISLSCAGIPSNLSCSFSPASITPGSGVATSTLTISAAAVTGMNLPQRNNSIPIYAAFMLPFGIGGFAVVGSVPRRRKAQLLALIAVVGIGMVGSSCGGSAARTQAAATVPPASSYSVTIQGNATSSQLSTVVSVTVQ
;
A
#
# COMPACT_ATOMS: atom_id res chain seq x y z
N MET A 1 15.22 -48.85 49.84
CA MET A 1 14.95 -47.99 50.99
C MET A 1 14.25 -46.77 50.42
N ARG A 2 12.99 -46.76 50.38
CA ARG A 2 11.96 -46.16 51.29
C ARG A 2 12.20 -44.67 51.55
N GLY A 3 11.27 -43.85 51.08
CA GLY A 3 11.03 -42.49 51.49
C GLY A 3 9.92 -41.85 50.67
N VAL A 4 8.67 -42.20 50.97
CA VAL A 4 7.41 -41.57 50.56
C VAL A 4 7.17 -40.33 51.45
N TYR A 5 6.76 -39.20 50.92
CA TYR A 5 5.90 -38.26 51.64
C TYR A 5 4.82 -37.68 50.71
N LEU A 6 3.60 -37.94 51.16
CA LEU A 6 2.33 -37.34 50.75
C LEU A 6 2.15 -35.97 51.42
N ALA A 7 1.33 -35.17 50.81
CA ALA A 7 0.27 -34.29 51.36
C ALA A 7 0.31 -32.93 50.65
N THR A 8 -0.75 -32.24 50.33
CA THR A 8 -2.20 -32.27 50.54
C THR A 8 -2.86 -31.28 49.61
N ALA A 9 -4.00 -31.63 49.09
CA ALA A 9 -4.88 -30.76 48.32
C ALA A 9 -5.51 -29.69 49.23
N ALA A 10 -5.66 -28.47 48.71
CA ALA A 10 -6.63 -27.50 49.22
C ALA A 10 -7.41 -26.92 48.05
N MET A 11 -8.66 -27.35 47.90
CA MET A 11 -9.71 -26.71 47.13
C MET A 11 -10.05 -25.35 47.74
N PHE A 12 -10.10 -24.32 46.91
CA PHE A 12 -10.93 -23.15 47.17
C PHE A 12 -11.86 -22.92 45.97
N LEU A 13 -13.14 -23.15 46.22
CA LEU A 13 -14.26 -22.65 45.46
C LEU A 13 -14.30 -21.12 45.66
N ALA A 14 -14.35 -20.35 44.60
CA ALA A 14 -14.85 -18.99 44.66
C ALA A 14 -15.66 -18.68 43.40
N ALA A 15 -16.81 -18.11 43.66
CA ALA A 15 -17.97 -17.92 42.84
C ALA A 15 -17.73 -17.04 41.60
N SER A 16 -18.39 -17.45 40.54
CA SER A 16 -18.63 -16.67 39.31
C SER A 16 -19.47 -15.41 39.58
N THR A 17 -18.90 -14.24 39.38
CA THR A 17 -19.64 -13.03 39.12
C THR A 17 -19.34 -12.58 37.71
N LEU A 18 -20.34 -12.70 36.85
CA LEU A 18 -20.39 -12.10 35.53
C LEU A 18 -20.34 -10.59 35.70
N CYS A 19 -19.25 -9.97 35.28
CA CYS A 19 -19.17 -8.53 35.11
C CYS A 19 -19.00 -8.27 33.63
N SER A 20 -20.02 -7.70 33.02
CA SER A 20 -20.02 -7.20 31.65
C SER A 20 -19.00 -6.09 31.56
N ALA A 21 -17.86 -6.33 30.92
CA ALA A 21 -16.90 -5.32 30.62
C ALA A 21 -17.27 -4.68 29.28
N SER A 22 -17.87 -3.49 29.33
CA SER A 22 -17.87 -2.56 28.21
C SER A 22 -16.42 -2.20 27.89
N SER A 23 -15.98 -2.55 26.68
CA SER A 23 -14.68 -2.20 26.17
C SER A 23 -14.60 -0.69 25.95
N SER A 24 -14.12 0.02 26.96
CA SER A 24 -13.67 1.39 26.81
C SER A 24 -12.25 1.31 26.20
N TYR A 25 -12.09 1.82 25.00
CA TYR A 25 -10.79 2.04 24.38
C TYR A 25 -10.04 3.05 25.26
N VAL A 26 -9.15 2.56 26.11
CA VAL A 26 -8.21 3.40 26.85
C VAL A 26 -7.08 3.74 25.90
N VAL A 27 -7.13 4.95 25.32
CA VAL A 27 -5.95 5.55 24.71
C VAL A 27 -4.87 5.64 25.79
N PRO A 28 -3.69 5.02 25.61
CA PRO A 28 -2.64 5.14 26.61
C PRO A 28 -2.26 6.62 26.72
N THR A 29 -2.49 7.21 27.88
CA THR A 29 -1.97 8.52 28.25
C THR A 29 -0.45 8.39 28.38
N THR A 30 0.29 8.60 27.29
CA THR A 30 1.69 8.89 27.37
C THR A 30 1.83 10.29 27.95
N THR A 31 2.29 10.38 29.19
CA THR A 31 2.79 11.62 29.76
C THR A 31 3.87 12.16 28.81
N LEU A 32 3.54 13.19 28.05
CA LEU A 32 4.52 13.97 27.29
C LEU A 32 5.43 14.69 28.30
N SER A 33 6.43 13.98 28.81
CA SER A 33 7.55 14.66 29.46
C SER A 33 8.25 15.46 28.36
N ALA A 34 8.36 16.78 28.57
CA ALA A 34 9.13 17.65 27.70
C ALA A 34 10.56 17.09 27.60
N GLN A 35 10.86 16.41 26.50
CA GLN A 35 12.24 16.05 26.20
C GLN A 35 12.94 17.30 25.69
N THR A 36 13.71 17.92 26.58
CA THR A 36 14.79 18.81 26.15
C THR A 36 15.77 17.93 25.37
N SER A 37 15.79 18.11 24.07
CA SER A 37 16.65 17.37 23.15
C SER A 37 18.11 17.74 23.39
N ASN A 38 18.83 16.89 24.08
CA ASN A 38 20.28 16.85 23.96
C ASN A 38 20.61 15.85 22.83
N ASN A 39 20.60 16.35 21.61
CA ASN A 39 20.78 15.57 20.38
C ASN A 39 22.17 14.95 20.17
N THR A 40 23.13 15.15 21.09
CA THR A 40 24.47 14.57 20.98
C THR A 40 24.62 13.20 21.65
N SER A 41 23.65 12.77 22.46
CA SER A 41 23.70 11.47 23.17
C SER A 41 22.92 10.36 22.51
N ALA A 42 22.09 10.65 21.53
CA ALA A 42 21.18 9.65 20.96
C ALA A 42 21.91 8.60 20.10
N ALA A 43 23.02 8.95 19.47
CA ALA A 43 23.81 8.03 18.65
C ALA A 43 24.49 6.92 19.46
N ASN A 44 24.75 7.13 20.75
CA ASN A 44 25.47 6.17 21.60
C ASN A 44 24.54 5.32 22.49
N SER A 45 23.24 5.50 22.44
CA SER A 45 22.28 4.78 23.31
C SER A 45 21.41 3.77 22.56
N PHE A 46 21.86 3.31 21.40
CA PHE A 46 21.14 2.30 20.62
C PHE A 46 21.04 0.93 21.30
N SER A 47 21.62 0.75 22.47
CA SER A 47 21.86 -0.57 23.03
C SER A 47 20.64 -1.28 23.58
N SER A 48 19.58 -0.73 23.94
CA SER A 48 18.44 -1.44 24.54
C SER A 48 17.17 -0.63 24.52
N GLN A 49 17.26 0.52 23.94
CA GLN A 49 16.12 1.40 23.77
C GLN A 49 15.75 1.39 22.32
N SER A 50 15.20 0.27 21.92
CA SER A 50 14.55 0.22 20.64
C SER A 50 13.61 1.40 20.50
N ASN A 51 13.42 1.73 19.34
CA ASN A 51 12.35 2.55 18.81
C ASN A 51 11.02 2.38 19.47
N GLY A 52 10.74 1.32 20.15
CA GLY A 52 9.58 1.17 21.02
C GLY A 52 9.39 2.35 21.97
N ASN A 53 10.46 3.02 22.36
CA ASN A 53 10.40 4.16 23.25
C ASN A 53 9.99 5.48 22.58
N ARG A 54 10.16 5.61 21.28
CA ARG A 54 9.62 6.77 20.55
C ARG A 54 8.19 6.53 20.08
N GLY A 55 7.78 5.26 20.04
CA GLY A 55 6.45 4.83 19.71
C GLY A 55 5.94 5.33 18.36
N ALA A 56 5.04 4.59 17.78
CA ALA A 56 4.36 4.98 16.55
C ALA A 56 3.70 6.38 16.61
N ALA A 57 3.36 6.86 17.81
CA ALA A 57 2.73 8.16 18.01
C ALA A 57 3.65 9.36 17.69
N SER A 58 4.96 9.20 17.76
CA SER A 58 5.92 10.27 17.47
C SER A 58 6.34 10.31 16.00
N VAL A 59 5.90 9.36 15.19
CA VAL A 59 6.22 9.28 13.77
C VAL A 59 5.01 9.72 12.96
N SER A 60 5.26 10.50 11.91
CA SER A 60 4.21 10.94 11.01
C SER A 60 3.45 9.76 10.39
N LYS A 61 2.13 9.86 10.41
CA LYS A 61 1.19 8.92 9.76
C LYS A 61 0.66 9.46 8.44
N VAL A 62 1.27 10.51 7.92
CA VAL A 62 1.00 10.95 6.55
C VAL A 62 1.39 9.83 5.61
N ASP A 63 0.50 9.55 4.64
CA ASP A 63 0.66 8.46 3.69
C ASP A 63 1.93 8.63 2.85
N VAL A 64 2.78 7.61 2.82
CA VAL A 64 4.06 7.62 2.11
C VAL A 64 3.92 7.90 0.62
N HIS A 65 2.80 7.51 0.00
CA HIS A 65 2.52 7.80 -1.40
C HIS A 65 2.41 9.31 -1.70
N SER A 66 2.16 10.15 -0.68
CA SER A 66 2.15 11.61 -0.85
C SER A 66 3.51 12.20 -1.21
N LEU A 67 4.61 11.47 -1.03
CA LEU A 67 5.95 11.85 -1.48
C LEU A 67 6.20 11.53 -2.95
N LEU A 68 5.39 10.70 -3.58
CA LEU A 68 5.50 10.36 -4.98
C LEU A 68 4.85 11.43 -5.88
N TYR A 69 5.17 11.38 -7.16
CA TYR A 69 4.58 12.25 -8.17
C TYR A 69 3.05 12.10 -8.24
N SER A 70 2.37 13.16 -8.63
CA SER A 70 0.90 13.16 -8.76
C SER A 70 0.43 12.08 -9.75
N GLY A 71 -0.56 11.27 -9.33
CA GLY A 71 -1.09 10.16 -10.10
C GLY A 71 -0.20 8.93 -10.11
N ALA A 72 0.73 8.81 -9.17
CA ALA A 72 1.52 7.58 -8.97
C ALA A 72 0.60 6.40 -8.61
N THR A 73 0.87 5.25 -9.22
CA THR A 73 0.24 3.95 -8.90
C THR A 73 1.27 2.98 -8.30
N THR A 74 2.45 3.48 -8.03
CA THR A 74 3.58 2.75 -7.44
C THR A 74 3.16 2.11 -6.13
N LYS A 75 3.45 0.83 -5.96
CA LYS A 75 3.29 0.13 -4.69
C LYS A 75 4.54 0.31 -3.82
N VAL A 76 4.35 0.52 -2.53
CA VAL A 76 5.43 0.81 -1.59
C VAL A 76 5.58 -0.33 -0.59
N TYR A 77 6.75 -0.95 -0.55
CA TYR A 77 7.08 -2.08 0.30
C TYR A 77 8.21 -1.74 1.25
N ALA A 78 8.09 -2.13 2.52
CA ALA A 78 9.20 -2.00 3.45
C ALA A 78 10.06 -3.28 3.44
N HIS A 79 11.38 -3.13 3.42
CA HIS A 79 12.28 -4.27 3.64
C HIS A 79 12.31 -4.59 5.13
N LEU A 80 11.97 -5.83 5.50
CA LEU A 80 11.76 -6.27 6.87
C LEU A 80 12.74 -7.37 7.27
N LEU A 81 13.42 -7.15 8.40
CA LEU A 81 14.34 -8.11 9.01
C LEU A 81 13.69 -8.76 10.23
N LEU A 82 13.76 -10.09 10.29
CA LEU A 82 13.10 -10.89 11.31
C LEU A 82 14.09 -11.64 12.21
N TRP A 83 15.26 -11.07 12.44
CA TRP A 83 16.35 -11.69 13.22
C TRP A 83 16.47 -11.20 14.66
N PHE A 84 15.61 -10.28 15.11
CA PHE A 84 15.66 -9.73 16.46
C PHE A 84 15.02 -10.65 17.50
N GLY A 85 15.62 -10.67 18.71
CA GLY A 85 15.20 -11.50 19.82
C GLY A 85 16.40 -12.11 20.53
N PRO A 86 16.34 -13.39 20.93
CA PRO A 86 17.43 -14.07 21.64
C PRO A 86 18.57 -14.49 20.70
N SER A 87 19.05 -13.64 19.84
CA SER A 87 20.08 -13.90 18.84
C SER A 87 21.34 -13.09 19.06
N ASN A 88 22.30 -13.20 18.14
CA ASN A 88 23.54 -12.42 18.14
C ASN A 88 23.36 -10.98 17.64
N HIS A 89 22.15 -10.61 17.26
CA HIS A 89 21.82 -9.29 16.76
C HIS A 89 21.56 -8.30 17.90
N MET A 90 21.48 -7.03 17.53
CA MET A 90 21.21 -5.94 18.46
C MET A 90 19.93 -6.17 19.25
N ASN A 91 19.94 -5.90 20.55
CA ASN A 91 18.73 -5.91 21.36
C ASN A 91 17.90 -4.64 21.08
N VAL A 92 16.88 -4.79 20.26
CA VAL A 92 15.95 -3.72 19.90
C VAL A 92 14.72 -3.64 20.81
N GLY A 93 14.69 -4.46 21.88
CA GLY A 93 13.63 -4.46 22.89
C GLY A 93 12.40 -5.29 22.52
N TYR A 94 12.43 -6.02 21.42
CA TYR A 94 11.37 -6.96 21.01
C TYR A 94 11.94 -8.21 20.34
N SER A 95 11.10 -9.20 20.13
CA SER A 95 11.42 -10.40 19.37
C SER A 95 10.63 -10.45 18.07
N SER A 96 11.30 -10.78 16.97
CA SER A 96 10.67 -11.01 15.67
C SER A 96 9.79 -12.26 15.62
N THR A 97 9.83 -13.11 16.68
CA THR A 97 8.96 -14.27 16.83
C THR A 97 7.77 -14.02 17.78
N ASP A 98 7.54 -12.76 18.17
CA ASP A 98 6.36 -12.35 18.94
C ASP A 98 5.25 -11.89 17.99
N ALA A 99 4.14 -12.61 17.98
CA ALA A 99 2.99 -12.31 17.11
C ALA A 99 2.37 -10.92 17.40
N ALA A 100 2.38 -10.47 18.65
CA ALA A 100 1.86 -9.15 19.01
C ALA A 100 2.76 -8.03 18.48
N GLN A 101 4.06 -8.25 18.48
CA GLN A 101 5.03 -7.32 17.88
C GLN A 101 4.88 -7.25 16.36
N ILE A 102 4.77 -8.40 15.69
CA ILE A 102 4.54 -8.46 14.24
C ILE A 102 3.25 -7.71 13.86
N LYS A 103 2.17 -7.98 14.60
CA LYS A 103 0.91 -7.24 14.40
C LYS A 103 1.11 -5.72 14.54
N SER A 104 1.77 -5.30 15.61
CA SER A 104 2.02 -3.86 15.87
C SER A 104 2.84 -3.21 14.75
N GLN A 105 3.82 -3.92 14.20
CA GLN A 105 4.64 -3.42 13.09
C GLN A 105 3.82 -3.31 11.79
N ILE A 106 3.00 -4.30 11.48
CA ILE A 106 2.14 -4.27 10.29
C ILE A 106 1.06 -3.18 10.43
N ASP A 107 0.42 -3.06 11.59
CA ASP A 107 -0.53 -1.97 11.86
C ASP A 107 0.12 -0.60 11.66
N ASP A 108 1.37 -0.44 12.11
CA ASP A 108 2.12 0.81 11.94
C ASP A 108 2.45 1.06 10.46
N MET A 109 2.94 0.06 9.72
CA MET A 109 3.19 0.15 8.28
C MET A 109 1.94 0.56 7.50
N VAL A 110 0.82 -0.11 7.76
CA VAL A 110 -0.48 0.20 7.14
C VAL A 110 -0.90 1.64 7.46
N SER A 111 -0.71 2.09 8.71
CA SER A 111 -1.03 3.46 9.13
C SER A 111 -0.20 4.55 8.43
N ARG A 112 0.94 4.19 7.85
CA ARG A 112 1.83 5.06 7.05
C ARG A 112 1.63 4.91 5.54
N GLY A 113 0.64 4.10 5.11
CA GLY A 113 0.35 3.87 3.69
C GLY A 113 1.31 2.88 3.01
N ILE A 114 2.01 2.02 3.76
CA ILE A 114 2.89 0.99 3.20
C ILE A 114 2.03 -0.20 2.75
N ASP A 115 2.21 -0.66 1.50
CA ASP A 115 1.40 -1.70 0.87
C ASP A 115 1.84 -3.13 1.22
N GLY A 116 3.00 -3.30 1.85
CA GLY A 116 3.49 -4.62 2.21
C GLY A 116 4.97 -4.65 2.58
N VAL A 117 5.51 -5.85 2.67
CA VAL A 117 6.90 -6.08 3.06
C VAL A 117 7.63 -7.01 2.12
N ILE A 118 8.94 -6.80 1.98
CA ILE A 118 9.89 -7.76 1.40
C ILE A 118 10.75 -8.25 2.57
N ILE A 119 10.67 -9.55 2.86
CA ILE A 119 11.30 -10.14 4.03
C ILE A 119 12.67 -10.68 3.67
N ASP A 120 13.70 -10.22 4.38
CA ASP A 120 15.05 -10.79 4.30
C ASP A 120 15.06 -12.16 4.99
N TRP A 121 15.18 -13.23 4.20
CA TRP A 121 14.91 -14.59 4.64
C TRP A 121 16.15 -15.47 4.54
N TYR A 122 16.52 -16.09 5.67
CA TYR A 122 17.76 -16.85 5.87
C TYR A 122 17.54 -18.37 5.99
N GLY A 123 16.49 -18.88 5.37
CA GLY A 123 16.27 -20.32 5.32
C GLY A 123 15.13 -20.82 6.19
N SER A 124 14.82 -22.10 6.03
CA SER A 124 13.70 -22.79 6.66
C SER A 124 13.99 -23.19 8.11
N ASN A 125 12.92 -23.39 8.90
CA ASN A 125 12.96 -24.00 10.23
C ASN A 125 13.82 -23.28 11.28
N ASN A 126 14.01 -21.97 11.13
CA ASN A 126 14.72 -21.11 12.09
C ASN A 126 13.79 -20.02 12.64
N GLY A 127 14.34 -19.10 13.45
CA GLY A 127 13.55 -18.00 14.03
C GLY A 127 13.02 -17.01 12.99
N ILE A 128 13.75 -16.79 11.90
CA ILE A 128 13.34 -15.89 10.81
C ILE A 128 12.17 -16.50 10.04
N ASP A 129 12.24 -17.79 9.74
CA ASP A 129 11.13 -18.53 9.11
C ASP A 129 9.88 -18.54 10.00
N GLN A 130 10.07 -18.67 11.32
CA GLN A 130 8.97 -18.56 12.28
C GLN A 130 8.34 -17.16 12.26
N GLY A 131 9.16 -16.12 12.27
CA GLY A 131 8.70 -14.72 12.14
C GLY A 131 7.99 -14.48 10.80
N THR A 132 8.50 -15.04 9.70
CA THR A 132 7.89 -14.95 8.37
C THR A 132 6.48 -15.56 8.34
N LYS A 133 6.28 -16.70 9.00
CA LYS A 133 4.95 -17.32 9.14
C LYS A 133 3.98 -16.44 9.95
N LEU A 134 4.49 -15.71 10.96
CA LEU A 134 3.68 -14.74 11.69
C LEU A 134 3.32 -13.54 10.82
N VAL A 135 4.26 -13.04 10.01
CA VAL A 135 3.98 -11.96 9.04
C VAL A 135 2.94 -12.43 8.03
N MET A 136 3.06 -13.64 7.49
CA MET A 136 2.06 -14.22 6.58
C MET A 136 0.67 -14.23 7.21
N ALA A 137 0.56 -14.78 8.41
CA ALA A 137 -0.72 -14.89 9.11
C ALA A 137 -1.35 -13.52 9.43
N GLU A 138 -0.53 -12.51 9.77
CA GLU A 138 -1.05 -11.17 10.05
C GLU A 138 -1.37 -10.41 8.75
N ALA A 139 -0.57 -10.56 7.69
CA ALA A 139 -0.83 -9.95 6.40
C ALA A 139 -2.18 -10.41 5.80
N GLU A 140 -2.57 -11.67 6.02
CA GLU A 140 -3.88 -12.20 5.61
C GLU A 140 -5.06 -11.51 6.31
N ASN A 141 -4.83 -10.88 7.47
CA ASN A 141 -5.83 -10.09 8.19
C ASN A 141 -5.93 -8.63 7.70
N HIS A 142 -5.01 -8.18 6.84
CA HIS A 142 -4.95 -6.82 6.30
C HIS A 142 -5.17 -6.81 4.78
N PRO A 143 -6.43 -6.73 4.29
CA PRO A 143 -6.71 -6.72 2.85
C PRO A 143 -5.93 -5.63 2.11
N GLY A 144 -5.15 -6.03 1.12
CA GLY A 144 -4.29 -5.14 0.33
C GLY A 144 -2.85 -5.03 0.82
N PHE A 145 -2.54 -5.50 2.02
CA PHE A 145 -1.16 -5.64 2.50
C PHE A 145 -0.58 -6.98 2.04
N THR A 146 0.60 -6.97 1.45
CA THR A 146 1.21 -8.20 0.89
C THR A 146 2.63 -8.39 1.39
N PHE A 147 3.16 -9.61 1.24
CA PHE A 147 4.56 -9.91 1.57
C PHE A 147 5.23 -10.71 0.45
N ALA A 148 6.54 -10.54 0.31
CA ALA A 148 7.39 -11.36 -0.56
C ALA A 148 8.64 -11.80 0.19
N ILE A 149 9.29 -12.84 -0.32
CA ILE A 149 10.55 -13.36 0.21
C ILE A 149 11.72 -12.80 -0.60
N MET A 150 12.72 -12.25 0.11
CA MET A 150 14.06 -12.03 -0.39
C MET A 150 14.97 -13.13 0.15
N ILE A 151 15.46 -13.99 -0.72
CA ILE A 151 16.37 -15.07 -0.31
C ILE A 151 17.75 -14.49 -0.14
N ASP A 152 18.25 -14.43 1.09
CA ASP A 152 19.64 -14.06 1.36
C ASP A 152 20.61 -15.21 1.09
N LYS A 153 21.85 -14.88 0.75
CA LYS A 153 22.94 -15.86 0.59
C LYS A 153 23.12 -16.76 1.81
N GLY A 154 22.80 -16.25 3.00
CA GLY A 154 22.83 -16.98 4.26
C GLY A 154 21.92 -18.21 4.28
N THR A 155 20.89 -18.24 3.46
CA THR A 155 20.03 -19.41 3.23
C THR A 155 20.83 -20.64 2.77
N ILE A 156 21.83 -20.43 1.93
CA ILE A 156 22.72 -21.49 1.46
C ILE A 156 23.84 -21.75 2.47
N GLU A 157 24.31 -20.68 3.13
CA GLU A 157 25.46 -20.73 4.02
C GLU A 157 25.13 -21.42 5.35
N TRP A 158 23.95 -21.17 5.93
CA TRP A 158 23.59 -21.58 7.28
C TRP A 158 22.48 -22.62 7.38
N ASP A 159 21.62 -22.73 6.36
CA ASP A 159 20.51 -23.69 6.34
C ASP A 159 20.64 -24.71 5.19
N SER A 160 21.86 -24.99 4.77
CA SER A 160 22.12 -26.01 3.75
C SER A 160 21.94 -27.42 4.29
N CYS A 161 21.42 -28.32 3.48
CA CYS A 161 21.33 -29.73 3.81
C CYS A 161 22.73 -30.37 3.86
N SER A 162 22.94 -31.32 4.78
CA SER A 162 24.21 -32.00 4.93
C SER A 162 24.66 -32.67 3.62
N GLY A 163 25.81 -32.26 3.10
CA GLY A 163 26.40 -32.79 1.86
C GLY A 163 25.77 -32.26 0.56
N CYS A 164 24.86 -31.28 0.63
CA CYS A 164 24.35 -30.63 -0.57
C CYS A 164 25.40 -29.72 -1.21
N THR A 165 25.33 -29.62 -2.53
CA THR A 165 25.97 -28.50 -3.25
C THR A 165 25.17 -27.20 -3.00
N PRO A 166 25.77 -26.00 -3.17
CA PRO A 166 25.02 -24.74 -3.11
C PRO A 166 23.79 -24.72 -4.01
N GLN A 167 23.90 -25.29 -5.22
CA GLN A 167 22.76 -25.43 -6.15
C GLN A 167 21.61 -26.25 -5.55
N GLN A 168 21.92 -27.39 -4.93
CA GLN A 168 20.90 -28.25 -4.34
C GLN A 168 20.28 -27.62 -3.11
N ALA A 169 21.10 -26.97 -2.27
CA ALA A 169 20.61 -26.23 -1.11
C ALA A 169 19.64 -25.11 -1.56
N PHE A 170 20.00 -24.33 -2.57
CA PHE A 170 19.18 -23.27 -3.11
C PHE A 170 17.84 -23.77 -3.67
N ILE A 171 17.87 -24.86 -4.45
CA ILE A 171 16.64 -25.49 -4.97
C ILE A 171 15.74 -25.95 -3.84
N ASN A 172 16.28 -26.60 -2.82
CA ASN A 172 15.50 -27.07 -1.69
C ASN A 172 14.80 -25.92 -0.96
N GLN A 173 15.47 -24.78 -0.80
CA GLN A 173 14.91 -23.61 -0.15
C GLN A 173 13.84 -22.93 -1.02
N LEU A 174 14.03 -22.85 -2.33
CA LEU A 174 13.01 -22.38 -3.26
C LEU A 174 11.75 -23.25 -3.21
N GLN A 175 11.90 -24.57 -3.20
CA GLN A 175 10.79 -25.52 -3.06
C GLN A 175 10.08 -25.39 -1.71
N TYR A 176 10.85 -25.12 -0.64
CA TYR A 176 10.26 -24.85 0.66
C TYR A 176 9.40 -23.57 0.64
N ILE A 177 9.89 -22.49 0.03
CA ILE A 177 9.15 -21.23 -0.14
C ILE A 177 7.87 -21.47 -0.94
N GLU A 178 7.98 -22.16 -2.08
CA GLU A 178 6.83 -22.52 -2.93
C GLU A 178 5.75 -23.26 -2.13
N ASN A 179 6.14 -24.29 -1.39
CA ASN A 179 5.19 -25.13 -0.66
C ASN A 179 4.61 -24.46 0.59
N THR A 180 5.33 -23.48 1.16
CA THR A 180 4.95 -22.87 2.44
C THR A 180 4.21 -21.55 2.26
N TYR A 181 4.63 -20.71 1.31
CA TYR A 181 4.22 -19.32 1.24
C TYR A 181 3.39 -18.94 0.02
N PHE A 182 3.62 -19.55 -1.16
CA PHE A 182 2.97 -19.10 -2.41
C PHE A 182 1.45 -19.29 -2.42
N SER A 183 0.92 -20.17 -1.61
CA SER A 183 -0.53 -20.38 -1.49
C SER A 183 -1.24 -19.32 -0.66
N SER A 184 -0.50 -18.48 0.07
CA SER A 184 -1.10 -17.40 0.86
C SER A 184 -1.73 -16.35 -0.05
N PRO A 185 -2.98 -15.93 0.22
CA PRO A 185 -3.63 -14.85 -0.53
C PRO A 185 -2.93 -13.48 -0.34
N ALA A 186 -2.10 -13.35 0.70
CA ALA A 186 -1.29 -12.15 0.96
C ALA A 186 0.11 -12.22 0.32
N TYR A 187 0.48 -13.33 -0.35
CA TYR A 187 1.77 -13.37 -1.04
C TYR A 187 1.77 -12.40 -2.24
N MET A 188 2.83 -11.61 -2.37
CA MET A 188 2.97 -10.66 -3.47
C MET A 188 3.01 -11.38 -4.81
N THR A 189 2.15 -10.97 -5.74
CA THR A 189 2.12 -11.54 -7.09
C THR A 189 2.23 -10.46 -8.16
N ARG A 190 2.75 -10.83 -9.32
CA ARG A 190 2.73 -10.04 -10.55
C ARG A 190 2.18 -10.89 -11.68
N GLN A 191 1.14 -10.39 -12.31
CA GLN A 191 0.42 -11.14 -13.38
C GLN A 191 0.00 -12.55 -12.93
N GLY A 192 -0.30 -12.70 -11.62
CA GLY A 192 -0.69 -13.97 -11.00
C GLY A 192 0.48 -14.89 -10.65
N GLN A 193 1.74 -14.49 -10.88
CA GLN A 193 2.93 -15.24 -10.47
C GLN A 193 3.52 -14.67 -9.17
N PRO A 194 3.95 -15.51 -8.20
CA PRO A 194 4.57 -15.06 -6.97
C PRO A 194 5.91 -14.38 -7.25
N VAL A 195 6.25 -13.37 -6.44
CA VAL A 195 7.48 -12.60 -6.57
C VAL A 195 8.54 -13.15 -5.61
N ILE A 196 9.75 -13.36 -6.11
CA ILE A 196 10.94 -13.67 -5.31
C ILE A 196 12.03 -12.65 -5.65
N THR A 197 12.67 -12.11 -4.62
CA THR A 197 13.92 -11.37 -4.75
C THR A 197 15.06 -12.18 -4.13
N ASN A 198 16.30 -11.79 -4.38
CA ASN A 198 17.47 -12.46 -3.80
C ASN A 198 18.52 -11.43 -3.39
N PHE A 199 19.30 -11.73 -2.36
CA PHE A 199 20.36 -10.85 -1.88
C PHE A 199 21.70 -11.57 -1.88
N ASN A 200 22.66 -11.02 -2.65
CA ASN A 200 24.04 -11.50 -2.75
C ASN A 200 24.23 -12.97 -3.15
N ILE A 201 23.23 -13.64 -3.71
CA ILE A 201 23.34 -15.04 -4.14
C ILE A 201 24.46 -15.19 -5.18
N ASP A 202 24.39 -14.45 -6.30
CA ASP A 202 25.33 -14.55 -7.41
C ASP A 202 26.72 -14.00 -7.11
N LEU A 203 26.84 -13.15 -6.07
CA LEU A 203 28.13 -12.70 -5.58
C LEU A 203 28.88 -13.80 -4.79
N SER A 204 28.14 -14.73 -4.19
CA SER A 204 28.67 -15.74 -3.28
C SER A 204 28.73 -17.14 -3.90
N TYR A 205 27.81 -17.45 -4.81
CA TYR A 205 27.63 -18.78 -5.37
C TYR A 205 27.40 -18.73 -6.88
N SER A 206 27.83 -19.76 -7.57
CA SER A 206 27.47 -19.98 -8.98
C SER A 206 26.22 -20.85 -9.03
N ILE A 207 25.08 -20.25 -9.32
CA ILE A 207 23.77 -20.91 -9.39
C ILE A 207 23.32 -21.03 -10.84
N ASP A 208 22.90 -22.23 -11.24
CA ASP A 208 22.11 -22.43 -12.45
C ASP A 208 20.65 -22.10 -12.15
N TRP A 209 20.29 -20.84 -12.41
CA TRP A 209 18.94 -20.32 -12.18
C TRP A 209 17.89 -20.99 -13.05
N ASN A 210 18.25 -21.44 -14.28
CA ASN A 210 17.32 -22.18 -15.13
C ASN A 210 16.98 -23.55 -14.52
N ALA A 211 17.98 -24.24 -13.98
CA ALA A 211 17.76 -25.50 -13.27
C ALA A 211 16.95 -25.28 -11.98
N ALA A 212 17.20 -24.18 -11.26
CA ALA A 212 16.46 -23.83 -10.06
C ALA A 212 14.98 -23.53 -10.37
N ASN A 213 14.69 -22.71 -11.39
CA ASN A 213 13.34 -22.42 -11.85
C ASN A 213 12.61 -23.67 -12.38
N ALA A 214 13.32 -24.54 -13.10
CA ALA A 214 12.74 -25.77 -13.61
C ALA A 214 12.38 -26.80 -12.52
N ALA A 215 12.94 -26.65 -11.31
CA ALA A 215 12.63 -27.49 -10.17
C ALA A 215 11.35 -27.07 -9.41
N LEU A 216 10.77 -25.91 -9.76
CA LEU A 216 9.52 -25.40 -9.18
C LEU A 216 8.31 -25.80 -10.06
N SER A 217 7.17 -25.99 -9.44
CA SER A 217 5.90 -26.18 -10.13
C SER A 217 5.28 -24.85 -10.56
N THR A 218 5.52 -23.82 -9.78
CA THR A 218 5.14 -22.43 -10.06
C THR A 218 6.38 -21.72 -10.60
N HIS A 219 6.24 -20.94 -11.66
CA HIS A 219 7.36 -20.13 -12.19
C HIS A 219 7.24 -18.73 -11.60
N PRO A 220 7.99 -18.42 -10.52
CA PRO A 220 7.92 -17.11 -9.89
C PRO A 220 8.55 -16.02 -10.78
N VAL A 221 8.14 -14.78 -10.53
CA VAL A 221 8.80 -13.58 -11.01
C VAL A 221 10.09 -13.39 -10.21
N PHE A 222 11.25 -13.42 -10.87
CA PHE A 222 12.55 -13.20 -10.24
C PHE A 222 13.03 -11.77 -10.43
N LEU A 223 13.28 -11.07 -9.31
CA LEU A 223 13.85 -9.73 -9.32
C LEU A 223 15.27 -9.79 -8.75
N PHE A 224 16.21 -9.27 -9.53
CA PHE A 224 17.63 -9.28 -9.19
C PHE A 224 18.12 -7.92 -8.69
N GLN A 225 19.25 -7.92 -8.02
CA GLN A 225 19.78 -6.70 -7.40
C GLN A 225 20.56 -5.84 -8.40
N ASN A 226 20.44 -4.52 -8.28
CA ASN A 226 21.21 -3.51 -9.01
C ASN A 226 20.99 -3.50 -10.54
N ASN A 227 21.78 -2.69 -11.24
CA ASN A 227 21.69 -2.51 -12.70
C ASN A 227 21.88 -3.81 -13.47
N ASP A 228 22.80 -4.65 -13.02
CA ASP A 228 23.14 -5.91 -13.68
C ASP A 228 21.98 -6.92 -13.60
N GLY A 229 21.11 -6.73 -12.60
CA GLY A 229 19.91 -7.54 -12.42
C GLY A 229 19.00 -7.54 -13.66
N PHE A 230 18.85 -6.42 -14.35
CA PHE A 230 18.06 -6.36 -15.57
C PHE A 230 18.59 -7.24 -16.72
N SER A 231 19.85 -7.55 -16.73
CA SER A 231 20.48 -8.40 -17.75
C SER A 231 20.65 -9.86 -17.33
N HIS A 232 20.14 -10.22 -16.17
CA HIS A 232 20.23 -11.58 -15.67
C HIS A 232 19.37 -12.55 -16.51
N THR A 233 19.81 -13.81 -16.63
CA THR A 233 19.21 -14.81 -17.56
C THR A 233 17.71 -15.07 -17.31
N LEU A 234 17.26 -14.98 -16.06
CA LEU A 234 15.86 -15.18 -15.66
C LEU A 234 15.26 -13.89 -15.07
N SER A 235 15.78 -12.73 -15.47
CA SER A 235 15.25 -11.47 -14.95
C SER A 235 13.83 -11.21 -15.48
N ASP A 236 12.94 -10.94 -14.54
CA ASP A 236 11.65 -10.29 -14.79
C ASP A 236 11.70 -8.83 -14.34
N GLY A 237 12.84 -8.39 -13.82
CA GLY A 237 13.11 -7.04 -13.36
C GLY A 237 14.22 -6.97 -12.32
N SER A 238 14.44 -5.77 -11.82
CA SER A 238 15.51 -5.51 -10.87
C SER A 238 15.06 -4.55 -9.77
N TYR A 239 15.75 -4.62 -8.63
CA TYR A 239 15.53 -3.74 -7.50
C TYR A 239 16.80 -2.97 -7.12
N ALA A 240 16.63 -1.70 -6.74
CA ALA A 240 17.69 -0.87 -6.18
C ALA A 240 17.86 -1.15 -4.67
N TRP A 241 19.05 -0.80 -4.16
CA TRP A 241 19.39 -0.89 -2.74
C TRP A 241 19.93 0.44 -2.23
N VAL A 242 20.34 0.50 -0.96
CA VAL A 242 21.07 1.64 -0.44
C VAL A 242 22.52 1.61 -0.91
N MET A 243 23.01 2.73 -1.43
CA MET A 243 24.43 2.91 -1.77
C MET A 243 25.04 3.95 -0.83
N PRO A 244 25.75 3.54 0.23
CA PRO A 244 26.25 4.44 1.27
C PRO A 244 27.45 5.26 0.78
N THR A 245 27.17 6.38 0.13
CA THR A 245 28.17 7.36 -0.30
C THR A 245 27.97 8.68 0.44
N THR A 246 29.08 9.32 0.83
CA THR A 246 29.06 10.61 1.52
C THR A 246 29.08 11.81 0.57
N THR A 247 29.35 11.57 -0.71
CA THR A 247 29.51 12.64 -1.71
C THR A 247 28.20 13.06 -2.34
N ASP A 248 27.31 12.10 -2.62
CA ASP A 248 26.04 12.33 -3.31
C ASP A 248 24.87 11.55 -2.72
N TYR A 249 25.07 10.93 -1.58
CA TYR A 249 24.02 10.19 -0.86
C TYR A 249 23.32 9.11 -1.70
N GLY A 250 24.09 8.45 -2.59
CA GLY A 250 23.62 7.40 -3.48
C GLY A 250 22.84 7.87 -4.69
N LYS A 251 22.75 9.19 -4.94
CA LYS A 251 21.98 9.77 -6.05
C LYS A 251 22.45 9.27 -7.42
N SER A 252 23.75 9.23 -7.65
CA SER A 252 24.31 8.76 -8.93
C SER A 252 23.96 7.30 -9.19
N TYR A 253 24.00 6.47 -8.13
CA TYR A 253 23.59 5.07 -8.21
C TYR A 253 22.10 4.94 -8.55
N LEU A 254 21.20 5.62 -7.82
CA LEU A 254 19.76 5.56 -8.08
C LEU A 254 19.42 6.08 -9.48
N SER A 255 20.04 7.19 -9.89
CA SER A 255 19.84 7.74 -11.25
C SER A 255 20.29 6.76 -12.33
N SER A 256 21.43 6.10 -12.13
CA SER A 256 21.91 5.04 -13.04
C SER A 256 20.93 3.88 -13.09
N PHE A 257 20.48 3.39 -11.94
CA PHE A 257 19.53 2.29 -11.82
C PHE A 257 18.23 2.59 -12.56
N TYR A 258 17.60 3.73 -12.30
CA TYR A 258 16.36 4.11 -12.96
C TYR A 258 16.52 4.29 -14.48
N ASN A 259 17.62 4.90 -14.93
CA ASN A 259 17.89 5.04 -16.36
C ASN A 259 18.13 3.69 -17.05
N THR A 260 18.80 2.76 -16.37
CA THR A 260 18.95 1.37 -16.87
C THR A 260 17.59 0.68 -16.97
N GLY A 261 16.77 0.72 -15.92
CA GLY A 261 15.43 0.14 -15.92
C GLY A 261 14.53 0.68 -17.04
N MET A 262 14.67 1.95 -17.39
CA MET A 262 13.93 2.52 -18.53
C MET A 262 14.32 1.94 -19.89
N SER A 263 15.47 1.28 -19.98
CA SER A 263 15.91 0.58 -21.20
C SER A 263 15.33 -0.83 -21.29
N PHE A 264 14.65 -1.30 -20.24
CA PHE A 264 13.99 -2.59 -20.15
C PHE A 264 12.48 -2.42 -19.91
N PRO A 265 11.71 -1.95 -20.90
CA PRO A 265 10.31 -1.51 -20.70
C PRO A 265 9.33 -2.64 -20.35
N THR A 266 9.73 -3.90 -20.51
CA THR A 266 8.93 -5.09 -20.17
C THR A 266 9.24 -5.64 -18.79
N GLU A 267 10.30 -5.17 -18.15
CA GLU A 267 10.76 -5.63 -16.85
C GLU A 267 10.27 -4.70 -15.73
N GLN A 268 10.19 -5.26 -14.55
CA GLN A 268 9.80 -4.51 -13.37
C GLN A 268 10.97 -3.71 -12.81
N VAL A 269 10.72 -2.47 -12.47
CA VAL A 269 11.67 -1.60 -11.80
C VAL A 269 11.20 -1.39 -10.38
N VAL A 270 11.93 -1.93 -9.40
CA VAL A 270 11.68 -1.67 -7.98
C VAL A 270 12.70 -0.64 -7.51
N GLY A 271 12.24 0.58 -7.29
CA GLY A 271 13.06 1.67 -6.79
C GLY A 271 13.48 1.45 -5.33
N ALA A 272 14.37 2.29 -4.83
CA ALA A 272 14.73 2.32 -3.41
C ALA A 272 14.68 3.73 -2.84
N THR A 273 14.25 3.83 -1.59
CA THR A 273 14.37 5.02 -0.76
C THR A 273 14.98 4.62 0.59
N TYR A 274 15.75 5.51 1.17
CA TYR A 274 16.44 5.29 2.44
C TYR A 274 16.68 6.62 3.16
N LYS A 275 16.81 6.55 4.49
CA LYS A 275 17.05 7.75 5.30
C LYS A 275 18.52 8.16 5.41
N GLY A 276 19.41 7.21 5.25
CA GLY A 276 20.84 7.28 5.48
C GLY A 276 21.39 5.88 5.71
N PHE A 277 22.62 5.77 6.23
CA PHE A 277 23.28 4.49 6.48
C PHE A 277 24.36 4.64 7.55
N ASN A 278 24.51 3.67 8.44
CA ASN A 278 25.62 3.60 9.39
C ASN A 278 25.78 2.17 9.92
N ASP A 279 26.75 1.43 9.37
CA ASP A 279 27.03 0.04 9.76
C ASP A 279 28.11 -0.10 10.85
N SER A 280 28.40 0.96 11.59
CA SER A 280 29.41 0.92 12.67
C SER A 280 29.02 0.03 13.85
N LEU A 281 27.73 -0.30 13.97
CA LEU A 281 27.17 -1.19 15.00
C LEU A 281 26.98 -2.63 14.52
N ALA A 282 27.04 -2.87 13.22
CA ALA A 282 26.92 -4.20 12.64
C ALA A 282 28.24 -4.99 12.85
N SER A 283 28.14 -6.22 13.30
CA SER A 283 29.32 -7.09 13.48
C SER A 283 30.03 -7.41 12.15
N TRP A 284 29.33 -7.28 11.04
CA TRP A 284 29.83 -7.43 9.66
C TRP A 284 30.13 -6.08 8.99
N GLY A 285 29.91 -4.96 9.71
CA GLY A 285 30.05 -3.61 9.19
C GLY A 285 31.49 -3.24 8.82
N SER A 286 31.60 -2.27 7.96
CA SER A 286 32.89 -1.71 7.51
C SER A 286 33.10 -0.26 7.96
N ASN A 287 32.32 0.21 8.92
CA ASN A 287 32.26 1.59 9.40
C ASN A 287 31.92 2.60 8.29
N ARG A 288 31.05 2.21 7.38
CA ARG A 288 30.47 3.12 6.39
C ARG A 288 29.40 3.99 7.03
N ALA A 289 29.35 5.24 6.65
CA ALA A 289 28.33 6.15 7.16
C ALA A 289 27.85 7.07 6.04
N MET A 290 26.54 7.28 5.97
CA MET A 290 25.88 8.26 5.13
C MET A 290 24.83 8.99 5.97
N SER A 291 24.97 10.30 6.12
CA SER A 291 24.11 11.10 6.99
C SER A 291 22.66 11.09 6.51
N GLN A 292 21.72 11.04 7.45
CA GLN A 292 20.29 11.26 7.16
C GLN A 292 19.94 12.74 6.92
N GLN A 293 20.85 13.67 7.21
CA GLN A 293 20.70 15.11 6.98
C GLN A 293 19.36 15.67 7.52
N CYS A 294 18.99 15.30 8.74
CA CYS A 294 17.72 15.72 9.33
C CYS A 294 16.51 15.38 8.43
N GLY A 295 16.52 14.21 7.79
CA GLY A 295 15.46 13.74 6.91
C GLY A 295 15.58 14.17 5.44
N GLN A 296 16.55 15.02 5.08
CA GLN A 296 16.70 15.47 3.70
C GLN A 296 17.17 14.35 2.76
N THR A 297 18.01 13.41 3.24
CA THR A 297 18.38 12.24 2.43
C THR A 297 17.17 11.42 2.03
N TRP A 298 16.21 11.20 2.94
CA TRP A 298 14.94 10.53 2.67
C TRP A 298 14.13 11.27 1.60
N LEU A 299 13.89 12.56 1.77
CA LEU A 299 13.10 13.36 0.84
C LEU A 299 13.76 13.47 -0.54
N GLN A 300 15.11 13.49 -0.59
CA GLN A 300 15.86 13.55 -1.85
C GLN A 300 15.66 12.28 -2.69
N THR A 301 15.63 11.09 -2.08
CA THR A 301 15.40 9.85 -2.82
C THR A 301 14.05 9.84 -3.53
N PHE A 302 12.98 10.39 -2.92
CA PHE A 302 11.69 10.58 -3.57
C PHE A 302 11.73 11.67 -4.66
N SER A 303 12.46 12.76 -4.41
CA SER A 303 12.66 13.81 -5.41
C SER A 303 13.35 13.29 -6.67
N ASP A 304 14.32 12.39 -6.52
CA ASP A 304 15.02 11.76 -7.64
C ASP A 304 14.07 10.87 -8.46
N ILE A 305 13.18 10.12 -7.80
CA ILE A 305 12.10 9.37 -8.46
C ILE A 305 11.17 10.32 -9.22
N ASN A 306 10.70 11.38 -8.58
CA ASN A 306 9.77 12.35 -9.16
C ASN A 306 10.38 13.14 -10.33
N GLY A 307 11.70 13.22 -10.41
CA GLY A 307 12.42 13.79 -11.56
C GLY A 307 12.44 12.91 -12.80
N LEU A 308 12.19 11.61 -12.65
CA LEU A 308 12.33 10.61 -13.72
C LEU A 308 10.99 9.94 -14.10
N TYR A 309 10.05 9.86 -13.16
CA TYR A 309 8.75 9.19 -13.30
C TYR A 309 7.60 10.19 -13.14
N ASN A 310 6.45 9.89 -13.71
CA ASN A 310 5.23 10.69 -13.65
C ASN A 310 4.01 9.83 -13.98
N SER A 311 2.81 10.39 -14.00
CA SER A 311 1.57 9.66 -14.28
C SER A 311 1.53 8.94 -15.64
N GLY A 312 2.28 9.40 -16.62
CA GLY A 312 2.41 8.75 -17.93
C GLY A 312 3.57 7.75 -18.02
N LYS A 313 4.43 7.71 -17.03
CA LYS A 313 5.60 6.83 -16.93
C LYS A 313 5.77 6.41 -15.47
N GLN A 314 5.09 5.33 -15.10
CA GLN A 314 5.01 4.85 -13.72
C GLN A 314 6.27 4.08 -13.30
N LEU A 315 6.74 4.34 -12.09
CA LEU A 315 7.60 3.40 -11.37
C LEU A 315 6.72 2.24 -10.89
N THR A 316 7.12 1.00 -11.13
CA THR A 316 6.28 -0.16 -10.80
C THR A 316 6.10 -0.29 -9.29
N ASP A 317 7.22 -0.40 -8.59
CA ASP A 317 7.26 -0.61 -7.14
C ASP A 317 8.39 0.21 -6.52
N LEU A 318 8.29 0.45 -5.22
CA LEU A 318 9.28 1.16 -4.43
C LEU A 318 9.56 0.37 -3.15
N GLN A 319 10.83 0.13 -2.86
CA GLN A 319 11.27 -0.50 -1.62
C GLN A 319 11.83 0.55 -0.66
N LEU A 320 11.34 0.54 0.57
CA LEU A 320 11.86 1.32 1.68
C LEU A 320 12.97 0.52 2.36
N VAL A 321 14.21 0.99 2.27
CA VAL A 321 15.40 0.31 2.79
C VAL A 321 15.85 1.01 4.06
N THR A 322 15.51 0.48 5.24
CA THR A 322 14.75 -0.70 5.66
C THR A 322 13.67 -0.32 6.67
N TRP A 323 12.77 -1.24 7.01
CA TRP A 323 11.85 -1.01 8.13
C TRP A 323 12.61 -0.94 9.45
N ASN A 324 13.46 -1.94 9.72
CA ASN A 324 14.02 -2.16 11.05
C ASN A 324 15.49 -2.61 11.09
N ASP A 325 16.32 -2.29 10.09
CA ASP A 325 17.76 -2.56 10.23
C ASP A 325 18.45 -1.48 11.06
N TYR A 326 18.48 -1.74 12.36
CA TYR A 326 19.15 -0.88 13.35
C TYR A 326 20.66 -1.02 13.32
N GLU A 327 21.19 -2.13 12.82
CA GLU A 327 22.62 -2.41 12.78
C GLU A 327 23.28 -1.70 11.61
N GLU A 328 22.56 -1.47 10.50
CA GLU A 328 22.99 -0.64 9.38
C GLU A 328 22.45 0.81 9.44
N GLY A 329 21.67 1.15 10.49
CA GLY A 329 21.14 2.49 10.70
C GLY A 329 20.19 2.96 9.61
N THR A 330 19.59 2.03 8.87
CA THR A 330 18.63 2.32 7.79
C THR A 330 17.17 2.26 8.26
N GLU A 331 16.91 1.86 9.49
CA GLU A 331 15.58 1.66 10.05
C GLU A 331 14.71 2.92 9.98
N ILE A 332 13.45 2.76 9.60
CA ILE A 332 12.44 3.83 9.58
C ILE A 332 11.31 3.60 10.59
N GLU A 333 11.30 2.45 11.25
CA GLU A 333 10.30 2.08 12.25
C GLU A 333 10.19 3.14 13.34
N SER A 334 11.31 3.62 13.88
CA SER A 334 11.37 4.64 14.93
C SER A 334 11.13 6.07 14.42
N GLY A 335 10.94 6.25 13.12
CA GLY A 335 10.85 7.56 12.47
C GLY A 335 12.22 8.18 12.19
N ILE A 336 12.23 9.11 11.26
CA ILE A 336 13.42 9.83 10.83
C ILE A 336 13.43 11.19 11.53
N ASP A 337 14.49 11.50 12.27
CA ASP A 337 14.62 12.80 12.95
C ASP A 337 14.79 13.93 11.91
N ASN A 338 13.91 14.91 11.96
CA ASN A 338 13.95 16.11 11.13
C ASN A 338 14.67 17.28 11.80
N CYS A 339 15.25 17.09 12.98
CA CYS A 339 16.01 18.07 13.75
C CYS A 339 15.25 19.39 14.00
N LEU A 340 13.91 19.37 13.92
CA LEU A 340 13.12 20.59 14.12
C LEU A 340 12.94 20.90 15.59
N THR A 341 12.91 22.18 15.90
CA THR A 341 12.43 22.69 17.19
C THR A 341 11.43 23.80 16.98
N LEU A 342 10.46 23.90 17.89
CA LEU A 342 9.38 24.87 17.86
C LEU A 342 9.43 25.76 19.09
N ALA A 343 9.36 27.07 18.90
CA ALA A 343 9.29 28.05 19.98
C ALA A 343 8.02 28.90 19.85
N PRO A 344 6.91 28.49 20.50
CA PRO A 344 5.65 29.24 20.47
C PRO A 344 5.70 30.42 21.44
N SER A 345 4.94 31.45 21.11
CA SER A 345 4.71 32.62 21.94
C SER A 345 3.24 33.09 21.79
N VAL A 346 2.71 33.73 22.84
CA VAL A 346 1.37 34.32 22.82
C VAL A 346 1.48 35.80 23.12
N SER A 347 0.87 36.62 22.27
CA SER A 347 0.73 38.06 22.48
C SER A 347 -0.73 38.44 22.35
N GLY A 348 -1.38 38.78 23.46
CA GLY A 348 -2.82 38.93 23.51
C GLY A 348 -3.53 37.63 23.09
N ASN A 349 -4.34 37.71 22.02
CA ASN A 349 -5.04 36.56 21.45
C ASN A 349 -4.37 36.00 20.20
N ALA A 350 -3.14 36.35 19.91
CA ALA A 350 -2.35 35.80 18.80
C ALA A 350 -1.33 34.79 19.32
N LEU A 351 -1.49 33.53 18.92
CA LEU A 351 -0.45 32.51 19.02
C LEU A 351 0.50 32.70 17.84
N GLN A 352 1.79 32.72 18.11
CA GLN A 352 2.86 32.79 17.11
C GLN A 352 3.90 31.73 17.43
N TRP A 353 4.67 31.30 16.44
CA TRP A 353 5.80 30.38 16.65
C TRP A 353 6.90 30.62 15.64
N SER A 354 8.10 30.32 16.08
CA SER A 354 9.26 30.17 15.21
C SER A 354 9.69 28.71 15.17
N ILE A 355 10.40 28.35 14.11
CA ILE A 355 11.05 27.04 13.98
C ILE A 355 12.54 27.23 13.79
N SER A 356 13.32 26.26 14.26
CA SER A 356 14.70 26.03 13.86
C SER A 356 14.78 24.68 13.17
N GLY A 357 15.53 24.59 12.09
CA GLY A 357 15.60 23.43 11.20
C GLY A 357 14.92 23.71 9.86
N ASP A 358 14.81 22.70 9.03
CA ASP A 358 14.28 22.82 7.65
C ASP A 358 12.79 22.52 7.58
N GLU A 359 11.99 23.54 7.30
CA GLU A 359 10.53 23.42 7.19
C GLU A 359 10.08 22.53 6.02
N SER A 360 10.95 22.29 5.04
CA SER A 360 10.61 21.36 3.93
C SER A 360 10.32 19.94 4.43
N THR A 361 10.71 19.60 5.66
CA THR A 361 10.41 18.33 6.33
C THR A 361 9.03 18.29 7.01
N VAL A 362 8.32 19.43 7.08
CA VAL A 362 7.00 19.54 7.68
C VAL A 362 5.93 19.31 6.63
N ASP A 363 4.92 18.53 6.99
CA ASP A 363 3.70 18.36 6.19
C ASP A 363 2.69 19.47 6.55
N HIS A 364 2.38 19.60 7.83
CA HIS A 364 1.49 20.64 8.36
C HIS A 364 1.78 20.93 9.83
N TYR A 365 1.21 21.99 10.35
CA TYR A 365 1.18 22.28 11.77
C TYR A 365 -0.19 21.99 12.35
N THR A 366 -0.24 21.34 13.51
CA THR A 366 -1.47 21.21 14.32
C THR A 366 -1.32 22.06 15.58
N VAL A 367 -2.30 22.89 15.84
CA VAL A 367 -2.38 23.68 17.09
C VAL A 367 -3.32 22.98 18.05
N TYR A 368 -2.82 22.74 19.27
CA TYR A 368 -3.62 22.15 20.35
C TYR A 368 -3.85 23.14 21.48
N ILE A 369 -5.00 22.98 22.13
CA ILE A 369 -5.36 23.63 23.39
C ILE A 369 -5.67 22.57 24.44
N SER A 370 -5.34 22.86 25.70
CA SER A 370 -5.62 21.99 26.83
C SER A 370 -5.91 22.82 28.08
N SER A 371 -6.88 22.41 28.89
CA SER A 371 -7.17 23.01 30.19
C SER A 371 -6.25 22.50 31.31
N ASP A 372 -5.71 21.29 31.20
CA ASP A 372 -4.89 20.62 32.20
C ASP A 372 -3.42 20.47 31.76
N GLY A 373 -3.13 20.61 30.46
CA GLY A 373 -1.81 20.41 29.89
C GLY A 373 -1.48 18.99 29.52
N ALA A 374 -2.41 18.05 29.72
CA ALA A 374 -2.27 16.63 29.42
C ALA A 374 -3.23 16.18 28.30
N ASN A 375 -4.48 16.58 28.38
CA ASN A 375 -5.50 16.27 27.40
C ASN A 375 -5.51 17.32 26.30
N LEU A 376 -4.95 16.99 25.13
CA LEU A 376 -4.81 17.91 24.02
C LEU A 376 -6.04 17.83 23.11
N MET A 377 -6.64 18.99 22.82
CA MET A 377 -7.72 19.14 21.86
C MET A 377 -7.18 19.94 20.66
N SER A 378 -7.28 19.40 19.46
CA SER A 378 -6.89 20.08 18.23
C SER A 378 -7.82 21.26 17.97
N LEU A 379 -7.26 22.42 17.70
CA LEU A 379 -7.98 23.61 17.24
C LEU A 379 -8.05 23.67 15.72
N THR A 380 -6.92 23.46 15.06
CA THR A 380 -6.81 23.56 13.60
C THR A 380 -5.48 23.03 13.10
N ASP A 381 -5.49 22.66 11.83
CA ASP A 381 -4.28 22.40 11.05
C ASP A 381 -3.95 23.61 10.17
N LEU A 382 -2.66 23.84 9.96
CA LEU A 382 -2.12 24.98 9.21
C LEU A 382 -1.01 24.52 8.27
N THR A 383 -0.98 25.10 7.08
CA THR A 383 0.05 24.77 6.09
C THR A 383 1.43 25.31 6.50
N PRO A 384 2.53 24.68 6.04
CA PRO A 384 3.88 25.25 6.19
C PRO A 384 3.94 26.69 5.70
N GLY A 385 4.80 27.49 6.33
CA GLY A 385 4.91 28.94 6.08
C GLY A 385 4.04 29.80 6.97
N LEU A 386 2.92 29.29 7.49
CA LEU A 386 2.11 30.01 8.48
C LEU A 386 2.79 29.94 9.85
N ARG A 387 2.81 31.09 10.55
CA ARG A 387 3.52 31.28 11.84
C ARG A 387 2.67 31.96 12.88
N SER A 388 1.38 32.16 12.62
CA SER A 388 0.49 32.81 13.57
C SER A 388 -0.93 32.33 13.44
N LEU A 389 -1.66 32.33 14.56
CA LEU A 389 -3.07 31.96 14.63
C LEU A 389 -3.79 32.94 15.55
N ASN A 390 -4.89 33.53 15.07
CA ASN A 390 -5.78 34.32 15.90
C ASN A 390 -6.72 33.39 16.68
N LEU A 391 -6.54 33.32 17.99
CA LEU A 391 -7.27 32.41 18.87
C LEU A 391 -8.73 32.85 19.07
N CYS A 392 -9.09 34.13 18.86
CA CYS A 392 -10.47 34.59 18.91
C CYS A 392 -11.32 34.10 17.73
N GLY A 393 -10.72 33.48 16.72
CA GLY A 393 -11.48 32.79 15.67
C GLY A 393 -12.12 31.47 16.14
N PHE A 394 -11.80 31.00 17.36
CA PHE A 394 -12.31 29.77 17.93
C PHE A 394 -13.19 30.06 19.15
N PRO A 395 -14.23 29.24 19.40
CA PRO A 395 -15.16 29.44 20.54
C PRO A 395 -14.51 28.97 21.87
N ILE A 396 -13.36 29.52 22.21
CA ILE A 396 -12.64 29.20 23.43
C ILE A 396 -13.29 29.99 24.59
N PRO A 397 -13.85 29.31 25.60
CA PRO A 397 -14.38 29.97 26.78
C PRO A 397 -13.33 30.81 27.49
N ASN A 398 -13.74 31.87 28.22
CA ASN A 398 -12.83 32.61 29.08
C ASN A 398 -12.20 31.68 30.12
N GLY A 399 -10.89 31.72 30.26
CA GLY A 399 -10.17 30.84 31.17
C GLY A 399 -8.69 30.76 30.85
N THR A 400 -7.99 29.99 31.67
CA THR A 400 -6.56 29.72 31.48
C THR A 400 -6.35 28.38 30.84
N TYR A 401 -5.55 28.35 29.78
CA TYR A 401 -5.28 27.17 28.96
C TYR A 401 -3.77 27.01 28.74
N LYS A 402 -3.40 25.84 28.27
CA LYS A 402 -2.09 25.52 27.68
C LYS A 402 -2.26 25.36 26.18
N LEU A 403 -1.40 25.97 25.41
CA LEU A 403 -1.34 25.80 23.97
C LEU A 403 -0.07 25.05 23.58
N PHE A 404 -0.16 24.28 22.52
CA PHE A 404 0.95 23.55 21.92
C PHE A 404 0.86 23.72 20.41
N VAL A 405 2.02 23.77 19.76
CA VAL A 405 2.15 23.70 18.31
C VAL A 405 2.91 22.43 17.97
N GLN A 406 2.35 21.58 17.16
CA GLN A 406 3.03 20.40 16.62
C GLN A 406 3.35 20.63 15.14
N ALA A 407 4.60 20.42 14.76
CA ALA A 407 4.98 20.19 13.38
C ALA A 407 4.81 18.71 13.08
N VAL A 408 3.84 18.35 12.29
CA VAL A 408 3.66 17.00 11.77
C VAL A 408 4.66 16.83 10.62
N GLY A 409 5.54 15.85 10.75
CA GLY A 409 6.55 15.57 9.73
C GLY A 409 5.92 15.06 8.42
N LYS A 410 6.61 15.25 7.31
CA LYS A 410 6.30 14.50 6.08
C LYS A 410 6.37 13.00 6.36
N PRO A 411 5.85 12.14 5.47
CA PRO A 411 5.79 10.70 5.69
C PRO A 411 7.04 10.12 6.32
N THR A 412 6.86 9.36 7.41
CA THR A 412 7.92 8.65 8.14
C THR A 412 8.87 9.56 8.95
N LEU A 413 8.85 10.89 8.77
CA LEU A 413 9.61 11.80 9.61
C LEU A 413 8.96 11.94 11.00
N ALA A 414 9.79 12.31 11.99
CA ALA A 414 9.32 12.53 13.35
C ALA A 414 8.40 13.76 13.44
N ASN A 415 7.33 13.63 14.22
CA ASN A 415 6.52 14.76 14.64
C ASN A 415 7.24 15.49 15.79
N GLN A 416 7.25 16.81 15.73
CA GLN A 416 7.85 17.65 16.77
C GLN A 416 6.78 18.50 17.43
N ILE A 417 6.65 18.42 18.75
CA ILE A 417 5.68 19.22 19.51
C ILE A 417 6.41 20.21 20.41
N SER A 418 5.90 21.43 20.47
CA SER A 418 6.47 22.48 21.32
C SER A 418 6.24 22.20 22.80
N GLY A 419 6.98 22.90 23.67
CA GLY A 419 6.61 23.05 25.06
C GLY A 419 5.24 23.75 25.21
N ALA A 420 4.58 23.53 26.36
CA ALA A 420 3.33 24.17 26.70
C ALA A 420 3.51 25.69 26.90
N ILE A 421 2.64 26.49 26.31
CA ILE A 421 2.58 27.92 26.59
C ILE A 421 1.22 28.30 27.22
N SER A 422 1.27 29.15 28.27
CA SER A 422 0.06 29.59 28.96
C SER A 422 -0.69 30.62 28.12
N TYR A 423 -2.00 30.48 28.03
CA TYR A 423 -2.90 31.40 27.37
C TYR A 423 -4.10 31.72 28.25
N ASN A 424 -4.36 33.00 28.49
CA ASN A 424 -5.58 33.45 29.15
C ASN A 424 -6.55 33.93 28.06
N SER A 425 -7.57 33.12 27.80
CA SER A 425 -8.60 33.51 26.85
C SER A 425 -9.39 34.68 27.39
N ALA A 426 -9.29 35.81 26.72
CA ALA A 426 -10.02 37.04 26.99
C ALA A 426 -10.51 37.61 25.65
N CYS A 427 -11.00 36.79 24.77
CA CYS A 427 -11.64 37.24 23.57
C CYS A 427 -12.94 37.95 24.01
N ASN A 428 -12.89 39.27 24.13
CA ASN A 428 -14.08 40.12 24.31
C ASN A 428 -14.93 40.04 23.03
N THR A 429 -15.43 38.88 22.77
CA THR A 429 -16.64 38.79 21.99
C THR A 429 -17.78 39.02 22.97
N ALA A 430 -18.54 40.12 22.82
CA ALA A 430 -19.96 40.07 23.15
C ALA A 430 -20.43 38.66 22.79
N PRO A 431 -21.16 37.92 23.71
CA PRO A 431 -21.51 36.52 23.48
C PRO A 431 -21.91 36.44 22.02
N PRO A 432 -21.22 35.59 21.21
CA PRO A 432 -21.53 35.56 19.80
C PRO A 432 -23.02 35.42 19.75
N THR A 433 -23.67 36.32 19.08
CA THR A 433 -25.06 36.10 18.64
C THR A 433 -24.99 34.69 18.11
N PRO A 434 -25.69 33.69 18.77
CA PRO A 434 -25.43 32.28 18.54
C PRO A 434 -25.25 32.13 17.05
N PRO A 435 -24.12 31.62 16.59
CA PRO A 435 -23.71 31.70 15.17
C PRO A 435 -24.96 31.28 14.42
N ALA A 436 -25.46 32.16 13.58
CA ALA A 436 -26.72 31.91 12.86
C ALA A 436 -26.48 30.52 12.26
N THR A 437 -27.19 29.54 12.81
CA THR A 437 -26.95 28.11 12.62
C THR A 437 -26.63 27.95 11.14
N PRO A 438 -25.43 27.46 10.76
CA PRO A 438 -25.02 27.50 9.36
C PRO A 438 -26.17 26.95 8.55
N PRO A 439 -26.66 27.65 7.52
CA PRO A 439 -27.87 27.25 6.85
C PRO A 439 -27.73 25.80 6.43
N THR A 440 -28.48 24.93 7.11
CA THR A 440 -28.47 23.49 6.83
C THR A 440 -29.31 23.21 5.60
N VAL A 441 -28.90 22.27 4.79
CA VAL A 441 -29.60 21.89 3.55
C VAL A 441 -30.04 20.44 3.68
N ALA A 442 -31.35 20.20 3.55
CA ALA A 442 -31.83 18.84 3.28
C ALA A 442 -31.48 18.49 1.84
N PHE A 443 -30.71 17.41 1.67
CA PHE A 443 -30.25 16.94 0.38
C PHE A 443 -30.76 15.52 0.14
N GLY A 444 -31.35 15.28 -1.03
CA GLY A 444 -31.96 14.00 -1.33
C GLY A 444 -32.20 13.81 -2.82
N ALA A 445 -32.59 12.60 -3.19
CA ALA A 445 -32.93 12.23 -4.55
C ALA A 445 -34.24 11.42 -4.60
N SER A 446 -35.01 11.62 -5.64
CA SER A 446 -36.28 10.90 -5.87
C SER A 446 -36.42 10.56 -7.36
N PRO A 447 -36.90 9.32 -7.68
CA PRO A 447 -37.18 8.23 -6.75
C PRO A 447 -35.92 7.70 -6.08
N SER A 448 -36.04 6.91 -5.02
CA SER A 448 -34.86 6.29 -4.35
C SER A 448 -34.26 5.13 -5.14
N ALA A 449 -35.02 4.58 -6.10
CA ALA A 449 -34.57 3.49 -6.97
C ALA A 449 -35.18 3.58 -8.37
N VAL A 450 -34.42 3.18 -9.37
CA VAL A 450 -34.91 3.02 -10.75
C VAL A 450 -34.41 1.70 -11.34
N THR A 451 -35.21 1.14 -12.26
CA THR A 451 -34.84 -0.06 -13.02
C THR A 451 -34.96 0.24 -14.50
N PHE A 452 -33.96 -0.09 -15.29
CA PHE A 452 -33.98 0.09 -16.74
C PHE A 452 -33.08 -0.95 -17.44
N PRO A 453 -33.36 -1.26 -18.73
CA PRO A 453 -32.55 -2.21 -19.52
C PRO A 453 -31.13 -1.68 -19.79
N ALA A 454 -30.19 -2.60 -20.04
CA ALA A 454 -28.86 -2.26 -20.55
C ALA A 454 -28.96 -1.45 -21.85
N GLY A 455 -28.12 -0.44 -22.01
CA GLY A 455 -28.18 0.52 -23.11
C GLY A 455 -29.21 1.64 -22.96
N GLN A 456 -29.94 1.66 -21.85
CA GLN A 456 -30.92 2.70 -21.51
C GLN A 456 -30.44 3.53 -20.31
N SER A 457 -31.26 4.48 -19.87
CA SER A 457 -30.95 5.37 -18.75
C SER A 457 -32.14 5.52 -17.80
N GLY A 458 -31.81 5.65 -16.52
CA GLY A 458 -32.74 6.04 -15.46
C GLY A 458 -32.52 7.49 -15.01
N ARG A 459 -33.58 8.13 -14.53
CA ARG A 459 -33.54 9.54 -14.07
C ARG A 459 -33.97 9.66 -12.62
N PHE A 460 -33.31 10.58 -11.92
CA PHE A 460 -33.61 10.98 -10.56
C PHE A 460 -33.68 12.50 -10.50
N THR A 461 -34.53 13.01 -9.65
CA THR A 461 -34.53 14.44 -9.29
C THR A 461 -33.73 14.61 -8.00
N VAL A 462 -32.59 15.24 -8.08
CA VAL A 462 -31.78 15.63 -6.90
C VAL A 462 -32.31 16.94 -6.39
N THR A 463 -32.55 17.03 -5.09
CA THR A 463 -33.18 18.19 -4.45
C THR A 463 -32.30 18.69 -3.30
N ALA A 464 -32.05 19.99 -3.26
CA ALA A 464 -31.43 20.67 -2.13
C ALA A 464 -32.42 21.72 -1.60
N LYS A 465 -32.82 21.57 -0.33
CA LYS A 465 -33.80 22.47 0.33
C LYS A 465 -33.17 23.06 1.60
N PRO A 466 -33.06 24.39 1.73
CA PRO A 466 -32.63 25.01 2.96
C PRO A 466 -33.55 24.62 4.12
N GLN A 467 -32.98 24.28 5.27
CA GLN A 467 -33.70 23.97 6.51
C GLN A 467 -33.68 25.14 7.49
N SER A 468 -32.63 25.97 7.44
CA SER A 468 -32.47 27.12 8.30
C SER A 468 -31.80 28.26 7.51
N GLY A 469 -32.56 29.35 7.23
CA GLY A 469 -32.04 30.49 6.48
C GLY A 469 -31.78 30.21 4.99
N ALA A 470 -31.33 31.22 4.24
CA ALA A 470 -30.99 31.08 2.83
C ALA A 470 -29.61 30.45 2.66
N PHE A 471 -29.51 29.46 1.76
CA PHE A 471 -28.26 28.83 1.38
C PHE A 471 -27.80 29.31 -0.01
N ASN A 472 -26.94 30.33 -0.01
CA ASN A 472 -26.55 31.04 -1.23
C ASN A 472 -25.28 30.45 -1.90
N ASN A 473 -24.66 29.42 -1.31
CA ASN A 473 -23.51 28.76 -1.89
C ASN A 473 -23.94 27.79 -2.99
N ALA A 474 -23.18 27.76 -4.08
CA ALA A 474 -23.38 26.79 -5.12
C ALA A 474 -22.97 25.39 -4.62
N ILE A 475 -23.79 24.38 -4.90
CA ILE A 475 -23.58 22.98 -4.59
C ILE A 475 -23.21 22.27 -5.91
N SER A 476 -21.97 21.91 -6.07
CA SER A 476 -21.51 21.11 -7.23
C SER A 476 -21.89 19.65 -7.01
N LEU A 477 -22.48 19.02 -8.03
CA LEU A 477 -23.00 17.65 -7.97
C LEU A 477 -22.08 16.67 -8.66
N SER A 478 -21.85 15.53 -8.03
CA SER A 478 -21.08 14.42 -8.57
C SER A 478 -21.62 13.07 -8.11
N CYS A 479 -21.22 11.99 -8.78
CA CYS A 479 -21.51 10.63 -8.34
C CYS A 479 -20.23 9.98 -7.84
N ALA A 480 -20.35 9.19 -6.77
CA ALA A 480 -19.27 8.32 -6.28
C ALA A 480 -19.75 6.87 -6.24
N GLY A 481 -18.80 5.93 -6.36
CA GLY A 481 -19.12 4.50 -6.34
C GLY A 481 -19.81 4.00 -7.61
N ILE A 482 -19.63 4.68 -8.75
CA ILE A 482 -20.20 4.24 -10.04
C ILE A 482 -19.31 3.14 -10.64
N PRO A 483 -19.88 1.96 -10.94
CA PRO A 483 -19.20 0.92 -11.74
C PRO A 483 -18.85 1.39 -13.16
N SER A 484 -17.82 0.82 -13.75
CA SER A 484 -17.32 1.22 -15.08
C SER A 484 -18.31 1.05 -16.23
N ASN A 485 -19.34 0.23 -16.04
CA ASN A 485 -20.42 0.01 -17.00
C ASN A 485 -21.58 1.02 -16.87
N LEU A 486 -21.53 1.93 -15.90
CA LEU A 486 -22.49 3.01 -15.71
C LEU A 486 -21.81 4.37 -15.89
N SER A 487 -22.59 5.35 -16.33
CA SER A 487 -22.18 6.75 -16.36
C SER A 487 -23.24 7.61 -15.72
N CYS A 488 -22.84 8.74 -15.13
CA CYS A 488 -23.79 9.69 -14.54
C CYS A 488 -23.56 11.11 -15.06
N SER A 489 -24.65 11.85 -15.21
CA SER A 489 -24.61 13.25 -15.59
C SER A 489 -25.72 14.03 -14.85
N PHE A 490 -25.42 15.28 -14.53
CA PHE A 490 -26.34 16.20 -13.87
C PHE A 490 -26.70 17.36 -14.79
N SER A 491 -27.96 17.73 -14.77
CA SER A 491 -28.43 18.91 -15.49
C SER A 491 -29.38 19.72 -14.60
N PRO A 492 -28.96 20.89 -14.09
CA PRO A 492 -27.59 21.46 -14.12
C PRO A 492 -26.58 20.71 -13.23
N ALA A 493 -25.28 20.83 -13.52
CA ALA A 493 -24.21 20.19 -12.73
C ALA A 493 -23.94 20.87 -11.38
N SER A 494 -24.51 22.06 -11.17
CA SER A 494 -24.46 22.80 -9.91
C SER A 494 -25.79 23.46 -9.64
N ILE A 495 -26.22 23.49 -8.37
CA ILE A 495 -27.47 24.10 -7.92
C ILE A 495 -27.22 25.05 -6.75
N THR A 496 -27.97 26.16 -6.70
CA THR A 496 -27.92 27.15 -5.60
C THR A 496 -29.31 27.31 -5.02
N PRO A 497 -29.60 26.76 -3.84
CA PRO A 497 -30.95 26.77 -3.27
C PRO A 497 -31.49 28.16 -2.95
N GLY A 498 -30.61 29.11 -2.55
CA GLY A 498 -31.08 30.41 -2.06
C GLY A 498 -32.00 30.26 -0.84
N SER A 499 -33.18 30.87 -0.87
CA SER A 499 -34.24 30.70 0.14
C SER A 499 -35.26 29.61 -0.23
N GLY A 500 -35.15 29.01 -1.41
CA GLY A 500 -36.11 28.04 -1.95
C GLY A 500 -35.50 26.64 -2.15
N VAL A 501 -36.22 25.82 -2.91
CA VAL A 501 -35.77 24.48 -3.31
C VAL A 501 -35.05 24.58 -4.65
N ALA A 502 -33.86 24.05 -4.74
CA ALA A 502 -33.15 23.88 -6.01
C ALA A 502 -33.10 22.41 -6.40
N THR A 503 -33.21 22.13 -7.69
CA THR A 503 -33.22 20.77 -8.22
C THR A 503 -32.28 20.60 -9.39
N SER A 504 -31.79 19.39 -9.55
CA SER A 504 -31.05 18.94 -10.73
C SER A 504 -31.55 17.57 -11.16
N THR A 505 -31.55 17.31 -12.45
CA THR A 505 -31.87 16.00 -12.98
C THR A 505 -30.58 15.20 -13.09
N LEU A 506 -30.46 14.12 -12.34
CA LEU A 506 -29.43 13.10 -12.50
C LEU A 506 -29.90 12.06 -13.54
N THR A 507 -29.11 11.80 -14.54
CA THR A 507 -29.29 10.72 -15.49
C THR A 507 -28.18 9.69 -15.30
N ILE A 508 -28.56 8.45 -15.02
CA ILE A 508 -27.61 7.32 -14.96
C ILE A 508 -27.88 6.43 -16.18
N SER A 509 -26.86 6.19 -17.00
CA SER A 509 -26.94 5.39 -18.21
C SER A 509 -26.08 4.15 -18.08
N ALA A 510 -26.62 3.00 -18.51
CA ALA A 510 -25.87 1.76 -18.60
C ALA A 510 -25.31 1.59 -20.02
N ALA A 511 -24.10 1.08 -20.13
CA ALA A 511 -23.53 0.68 -21.40
C ALA A 511 -24.41 -0.41 -22.06
N ALA A 512 -24.59 -0.35 -23.38
CA ALA A 512 -25.24 -1.42 -24.11
C ALA A 512 -24.38 -2.70 -23.98
N VAL A 513 -25.02 -3.81 -23.66
CA VAL A 513 -24.36 -5.10 -23.76
C VAL A 513 -24.18 -5.38 -25.26
N THR A 514 -22.98 -5.12 -25.77
CA THR A 514 -22.62 -5.59 -27.11
C THR A 514 -22.53 -7.10 -27.00
N GLY A 515 -23.62 -7.79 -27.41
CA GLY A 515 -23.59 -9.23 -27.56
C GLY A 515 -22.40 -9.57 -28.46
N MET A 516 -21.58 -10.52 -28.05
CA MET A 516 -20.62 -11.14 -28.95
C MET A 516 -21.44 -11.66 -30.14
N ASN A 517 -21.33 -10.99 -31.28
CA ASN A 517 -21.74 -11.55 -32.53
C ASN A 517 -20.85 -12.77 -32.77
N LEU A 518 -21.38 -13.93 -32.42
CA LEU A 518 -20.85 -15.17 -32.98
C LEU A 518 -20.91 -15.00 -34.49
N PRO A 519 -19.82 -15.23 -35.23
CA PRO A 519 -19.84 -15.09 -36.68
C PRO A 519 -20.90 -16.04 -37.23
N GLN A 520 -21.95 -15.48 -37.79
CA GLN A 520 -22.97 -16.20 -38.51
C GLN A 520 -22.28 -16.87 -39.71
N ARG A 521 -22.19 -18.16 -39.68
CA ARG A 521 -21.65 -18.99 -40.77
C ARG A 521 -22.59 -18.85 -41.95
N ASN A 522 -22.38 -17.86 -42.80
CA ASN A 522 -23.00 -17.78 -44.10
C ASN A 522 -22.46 -18.92 -44.98
N ASN A 523 -23.24 -19.94 -45.18
CA ASN A 523 -23.05 -20.89 -46.27
C ASN A 523 -23.37 -20.20 -47.59
N SER A 524 -22.42 -19.49 -48.15
CA SER A 524 -22.40 -19.16 -49.57
C SER A 524 -21.01 -19.52 -50.08
N ILE A 525 -20.98 -20.57 -50.88
CA ILE A 525 -19.82 -21.02 -51.64
C ILE A 525 -19.61 -20.01 -52.78
N PRO A 526 -18.54 -19.26 -52.83
CA PRO A 526 -18.18 -18.61 -54.10
C PRO A 526 -17.26 -19.55 -54.86
N ILE A 527 -17.73 -19.96 -56.02
CA ILE A 527 -16.93 -20.53 -57.10
C ILE A 527 -15.99 -19.41 -57.57
N TYR A 528 -14.71 -19.52 -57.31
CA TYR A 528 -13.71 -18.71 -58.03
C TYR A 528 -12.95 -19.58 -58.99
N ALA A 529 -13.14 -19.19 -60.29
CA ALA A 529 -12.39 -19.67 -61.41
C ALA A 529 -10.91 -19.37 -61.30
N ALA A 530 -10.10 -20.31 -61.70
CA ALA A 530 -8.67 -20.23 -61.82
C ALA A 530 -8.23 -19.14 -62.79
N PHE A 531 -7.27 -18.32 -62.38
CA PHE A 531 -6.34 -17.67 -63.32
C PHE A 531 -4.92 -18.12 -62.96
N MET A 532 -4.40 -18.94 -63.86
CA MET A 532 -2.97 -19.21 -64.01
C MET A 532 -2.28 -17.98 -64.60
N LEU A 533 -1.13 -17.61 -64.10
CA LEU A 533 0.06 -17.26 -64.87
C LEU A 533 1.33 -17.22 -64.01
N PRO A 534 2.49 -17.54 -64.61
CA PRO A 534 3.68 -18.05 -63.94
C PRO A 534 4.81 -16.96 -63.88
N PHE A 535 5.78 -17.22 -63.01
CA PHE A 535 7.19 -16.81 -63.05
C PHE A 535 7.71 -16.98 -61.59
N GLY A 536 8.78 -17.60 -61.26
CA GLY A 536 9.95 -18.08 -61.91
C GLY A 536 10.94 -18.52 -60.82
N ILE A 537 11.47 -19.64 -60.98
CA ILE A 537 12.76 -20.24 -60.61
C ILE A 537 13.64 -19.47 -59.60
N GLY A 538 14.09 -20.14 -58.56
CA GLY A 538 15.23 -19.77 -57.75
C GLY A 538 15.35 -20.62 -56.50
N GLY A 539 16.03 -21.76 -56.59
CA GLY A 539 16.25 -22.75 -55.58
C GLY A 539 17.15 -22.30 -54.42
N PHE A 540 17.09 -23.06 -53.39
CA PHE A 540 18.25 -23.74 -52.80
C PHE A 540 17.76 -24.74 -51.74
N ALA A 541 18.11 -25.99 -51.94
CA ALA A 541 17.96 -27.08 -51.01
C ALA A 541 18.95 -26.91 -49.84
N VAL A 542 18.46 -27.05 -48.63
CA VAL A 542 19.29 -27.50 -47.51
C VAL A 542 18.57 -28.66 -46.85
N VAL A 543 19.15 -29.85 -47.06
CA VAL A 543 18.78 -31.08 -46.41
C VAL A 543 19.36 -31.07 -45.01
N GLY A 544 18.50 -30.95 -44.02
CA GLY A 544 18.84 -31.17 -42.61
C GLY A 544 18.06 -32.36 -42.09
N SER A 545 18.79 -33.39 -41.65
CA SER A 545 18.32 -34.68 -41.17
C SER A 545 17.48 -34.57 -39.89
N VAL A 546 16.21 -34.99 -39.95
CA VAL A 546 15.32 -35.14 -38.79
C VAL A 546 15.27 -36.61 -38.40
N PRO A 547 15.50 -37.00 -37.14
CA PRO A 547 15.52 -38.41 -36.72
C PRO A 547 14.16 -39.10 -36.83
N ARG A 548 14.21 -40.34 -37.21
CA ARG A 548 13.14 -41.26 -37.64
C ARG A 548 11.98 -41.51 -36.65
N ARG A 549 12.04 -40.99 -35.42
CA ARG A 549 11.05 -41.28 -34.36
C ARG A 549 9.79 -40.38 -34.35
N ARG A 550 9.77 -39.25 -35.07
CA ARG A 550 8.62 -38.36 -35.11
C ARG A 550 7.64 -38.62 -36.23
N LYS A 551 7.96 -39.48 -37.20
CA LYS A 551 7.02 -39.85 -38.32
C LYS A 551 5.92 -40.84 -37.93
N ALA A 552 6.12 -41.60 -36.84
CA ALA A 552 5.11 -42.57 -36.40
C ALA A 552 3.97 -41.96 -35.57
N GLN A 553 4.22 -40.84 -34.93
CA GLN A 553 3.18 -40.14 -34.12
C GLN A 553 2.25 -39.25 -34.93
N LEU A 554 2.68 -38.77 -36.10
CA LEU A 554 1.84 -37.92 -36.95
C LEU A 554 0.85 -38.76 -37.78
N LEU A 555 1.16 -40.03 -38.07
CA LEU A 555 0.26 -40.95 -38.77
C LEU A 555 -0.80 -41.62 -37.87
N ALA A 556 -0.53 -41.66 -36.55
CA ALA A 556 -1.52 -42.17 -35.59
C ALA A 556 -2.62 -41.14 -35.25
N LEU A 557 -2.37 -39.85 -35.44
CA LEU A 557 -3.36 -38.80 -35.18
C LEU A 557 -4.39 -38.63 -36.31
N ILE A 558 -4.05 -39.07 -37.55
CA ILE A 558 -4.94 -38.99 -38.71
C ILE A 558 -5.89 -40.19 -38.76
N ALA A 559 -5.54 -41.32 -38.12
CA ALA A 559 -6.36 -42.52 -38.10
C ALA A 559 -7.47 -42.51 -37.05
N VAL A 560 -7.41 -41.64 -36.04
CA VAL A 560 -8.43 -41.57 -34.97
C VAL A 560 -9.57 -40.59 -35.30
N VAL A 561 -9.39 -39.67 -36.26
CA VAL A 561 -10.40 -38.69 -36.66
C VAL A 561 -11.30 -39.21 -37.82
N GLY A 562 -10.94 -40.36 -38.40
CA GLY A 562 -11.60 -40.92 -39.61
C GLY A 562 -12.71 -41.96 -39.38
N ILE A 563 -13.03 -42.38 -38.16
CA ILE A 563 -13.98 -43.51 -37.91
C ILE A 563 -15.21 -43.09 -37.06
N GLY A 564 -15.65 -41.87 -37.19
CA GLY A 564 -16.77 -41.35 -36.39
C GLY A 564 -17.98 -40.82 -37.20
N MET A 565 -18.11 -41.15 -38.47
CA MET A 565 -19.28 -40.69 -39.24
C MET A 565 -19.79 -41.74 -40.25
N VAL A 566 -20.45 -42.78 -39.77
CA VAL A 566 -21.52 -43.46 -40.56
C VAL A 566 -22.50 -44.10 -39.57
N GLY A 567 -23.74 -43.65 -39.61
CA GLY A 567 -24.88 -44.40 -39.02
C GLY A 567 -25.89 -43.53 -38.32
N SER A 568 -26.87 -43.09 -38.98
CA SER A 568 -28.28 -43.44 -38.95
C SER A 568 -29.18 -42.23 -39.15
N SER A 569 -29.75 -42.17 -40.31
CA SER A 569 -30.96 -41.41 -40.61
C SER A 569 -32.18 -42.16 -40.05
N CYS A 570 -32.98 -41.48 -39.22
CA CYS A 570 -34.43 -41.77 -39.14
C CYS A 570 -35.13 -40.44 -38.76
N GLY A 571 -36.15 -40.14 -39.58
CA GLY A 571 -36.92 -38.91 -39.47
C GLY A 571 -37.84 -38.88 -38.25
N GLY A 572 -38.07 -37.70 -37.77
CA GLY A 572 -39.07 -37.39 -36.76
C GLY A 572 -39.23 -35.89 -36.71
N SER A 573 -40.34 -35.40 -37.30
CA SER A 573 -40.74 -33.98 -37.12
C SER A 573 -41.04 -33.73 -35.66
N ALA A 574 -40.19 -32.99 -34.99
CA ALA A 574 -40.48 -32.41 -33.67
C ALA A 574 -40.46 -30.90 -33.79
N ALA A 575 -41.53 -30.29 -33.37
CA ALA A 575 -41.75 -28.84 -33.31
C ALA A 575 -40.59 -28.15 -32.64
N ARG A 576 -40.04 -27.11 -33.29
CA ARG A 576 -39.11 -26.17 -32.68
C ARG A 576 -39.82 -25.41 -31.58
N THR A 577 -39.64 -25.82 -30.35
CA THR A 577 -39.81 -24.92 -29.21
C THR A 577 -38.66 -23.92 -29.27
N GLN A 578 -38.99 -22.69 -29.55
CA GLN A 578 -38.09 -21.57 -29.46
C GLN A 578 -37.63 -21.48 -27.99
N ALA A 579 -36.36 -21.78 -27.73
CA ALA A 579 -35.80 -21.56 -26.42
C ALA A 579 -35.95 -20.05 -26.10
N ALA A 580 -36.67 -19.75 -25.04
CA ALA A 580 -36.78 -18.42 -24.52
C ALA A 580 -35.34 -17.89 -24.26
N ALA A 581 -35.04 -16.74 -24.82
CA ALA A 581 -33.79 -16.05 -24.52
C ALA A 581 -33.69 -15.85 -23.00
N THR A 582 -32.71 -16.47 -22.39
CA THR A 582 -32.40 -16.23 -20.96
C THR A 582 -32.05 -14.77 -20.81
N VAL A 583 -32.94 -14.01 -20.19
CA VAL A 583 -32.65 -12.61 -19.77
C VAL A 583 -31.46 -12.68 -18.82
N PRO A 584 -30.39 -11.88 -19.03
CA PRO A 584 -29.28 -11.82 -18.07
C PRO A 584 -29.84 -11.47 -16.69
N PRO A 585 -29.25 -11.99 -15.61
CA PRO A 585 -29.71 -11.65 -14.27
C PRO A 585 -29.57 -10.13 -14.04
N ALA A 586 -30.59 -9.53 -13.46
CA ALA A 586 -30.61 -8.10 -13.14
C ALA A 586 -29.48 -7.78 -12.14
N SER A 587 -28.69 -6.74 -12.44
CA SER A 587 -27.63 -6.28 -11.56
C SER A 587 -28.05 -5.00 -10.85
N SER A 588 -27.97 -4.98 -9.52
CA SER A 588 -28.31 -3.81 -8.71
C SER A 588 -27.07 -3.11 -8.17
N TYR A 589 -27.03 -1.81 -8.25
CA TYR A 589 -25.92 -0.96 -7.84
C TYR A 589 -26.40 0.14 -6.90
N SER A 590 -25.61 0.46 -5.87
CA SER A 590 -25.80 1.64 -5.04
C SER A 590 -24.91 2.77 -5.55
N VAL A 591 -25.50 3.91 -5.89
CA VAL A 591 -24.78 5.08 -6.38
C VAL A 591 -24.90 6.19 -5.35
N THR A 592 -23.77 6.69 -4.87
CA THR A 592 -23.74 7.84 -3.95
C THR A 592 -23.71 9.14 -4.75
N ILE A 593 -24.71 9.98 -4.52
CA ILE A 593 -24.77 11.35 -5.05
C ILE A 593 -24.10 12.26 -4.03
N GLN A 594 -23.09 12.99 -4.43
CA GLN A 594 -22.38 13.98 -3.59
C GLN A 594 -22.72 15.39 -4.04
N GLY A 595 -22.97 16.26 -3.06
CA GLY A 595 -23.15 17.70 -3.23
C GLY A 595 -22.06 18.43 -2.45
N ASN A 596 -21.12 19.08 -3.13
CA ASN A 596 -20.02 19.81 -2.52
C ASN A 596 -20.27 21.31 -2.57
N ALA A 597 -20.36 21.94 -1.40
CA ALA A 597 -20.40 23.38 -1.24
C ALA A 597 -19.19 23.83 -0.42
N THR A 598 -18.84 25.11 -0.49
CA THR A 598 -17.64 25.68 0.16
C THR A 598 -17.56 25.42 1.67
N SER A 599 -18.70 25.17 2.33
CA SER A 599 -18.78 24.99 3.79
C SER A 599 -19.46 23.68 4.22
N SER A 600 -19.85 22.80 3.28
CA SER A 600 -20.54 21.55 3.62
C SER A 600 -20.45 20.52 2.50
N GLN A 601 -20.29 19.27 2.89
CA GLN A 601 -20.39 18.13 2.01
C GLN A 601 -21.71 17.40 2.30
N LEU A 602 -22.51 17.21 1.27
CA LEU A 602 -23.83 16.58 1.33
C LEU A 602 -23.79 15.26 0.57
N SER A 603 -24.52 14.26 1.02
CA SER A 603 -24.61 13.00 0.28
C SER A 603 -25.99 12.35 0.41
N THR A 604 -26.37 11.61 -0.61
CA THR A 604 -27.54 10.72 -0.60
C THR A 604 -27.27 9.53 -1.50
N VAL A 605 -27.94 8.41 -1.25
CA VAL A 605 -27.73 7.17 -2.00
C VAL A 605 -28.99 6.82 -2.77
N VAL A 606 -28.81 6.38 -4.02
CA VAL A 606 -29.89 5.85 -4.86
C VAL A 606 -29.54 4.45 -5.34
N SER A 607 -30.57 3.64 -5.61
CA SER A 607 -30.40 2.29 -6.14
C SER A 607 -30.71 2.25 -7.64
N VAL A 608 -29.86 1.58 -8.41
CA VAL A 608 -30.02 1.38 -9.86
C VAL A 608 -30.00 -0.09 -10.15
N THR A 609 -31.06 -0.58 -10.80
CA THR A 609 -31.10 -1.97 -11.28
C THR A 609 -31.08 -1.98 -12.81
N VAL A 610 -30.10 -2.64 -13.39
CA VAL A 610 -29.97 -2.85 -14.84
C VAL A 610 -30.41 -4.28 -15.16
N GLN A 611 -31.35 -4.41 -16.12
CA GLN A 611 -31.92 -5.67 -16.57
C GLN A 611 -31.42 -6.07 -17.95
#